data_196707ddae08fe238cb840394bb54526
#
_entry.id   196707ddae08fe238cb840394bb54526
#
_cell.length_a   1.000
_cell.length_b   1.000
_cell.length_c   1.000
_cell.angle_alpha   90.00
_cell.angle_beta   90.00
_cell.angle_gamma   90.00
#
_symmetry.space_group_name_H-M   'P 1'
#
loop_
_entity.id
_entity.type
_entity.pdbx_description
1 polymer ?
#
loop_
_entity_poly.entity_id
_entity_poly.type
_entity_poly.pdbx_seq_one_letter_code
_entity_poly.pdbx_strand_id
1 'polypeptide(L)'
;MSDEHRSLRERAARQLSNTTKTPPQWRGATPRWLVQMMPWTPVEAGVYRVNQAIDETFAAKCSPEPGETLPVGFSDYEQQPREYVLTSVTTTIEVDTRISDLFRSPMDQVKEQLSLAVEKLKEKQENEVINNRSYGLLNSVDPDMRIASRKGPPTPDDLDELIATVWKEPAFFLAHPKTIAAVGRECTRRGVPPPTLSIFGAQFLTWRGLPLVPCDKMPIKSNKSDILLMRTGERKRGVIGLFQPGIPGEVSPSLSVRMMGINQRGGAQYLLSLYCSVAVLTHDALGVLEGVVIDNYHEYP
;
A
#
# COMPACT_ATOMS: atom_id res chain seq x y z
N MET A 1 11.09 7.30 -38.96
CA MET A 1 11.48 6.08 -38.20
C MET A 1 10.27 5.20 -38.19
N SER A 2 10.35 4.08 -38.89
CA SER A 2 9.28 3.15 -39.17
C SER A 2 8.77 2.49 -37.89
N ASP A 3 7.47 2.56 -37.65
CA ASP A 3 6.72 1.82 -36.64
C ASP A 3 6.75 0.30 -36.95
N GLU A 4 7.95 -0.28 -36.95
CA GLU A 4 8.15 -1.68 -37.28
C GLU A 4 7.79 -2.58 -36.07
N HIS A 5 6.64 -3.19 -36.18
CA HIS A 5 6.27 -4.48 -35.59
C HIS A 5 6.28 -4.60 -34.06
N ARG A 6 5.25 -4.13 -33.44
CA ARG A 6 4.92 -4.41 -32.01
C ARG A 6 4.45 -5.85 -31.76
N SER A 7 4.12 -6.61 -32.81
CA SER A 7 3.72 -8.01 -32.71
C SER A 7 4.94 -8.94 -32.79
N LEU A 8 4.96 -9.98 -31.95
CA LEU A 8 6.01 -10.99 -32.01
C LEU A 8 5.90 -11.79 -33.31
N ARG A 9 7.04 -11.98 -33.99
CA ARG A 9 7.11 -12.87 -35.15
C ARG A 9 6.90 -14.32 -34.71
N GLU A 10 6.37 -15.19 -35.60
CA GLU A 10 6.01 -16.57 -35.30
C GLU A 10 7.15 -17.37 -34.63
N ARG A 11 8.41 -17.15 -35.06
CA ARG A 11 9.59 -17.82 -34.50
C ARG A 11 9.80 -17.43 -33.03
N ALA A 12 9.67 -16.15 -32.67
CA ALA A 12 9.84 -15.67 -31.31
C ALA A 12 8.65 -16.12 -30.45
N ALA A 13 7.44 -16.13 -30.98
CA ALA A 13 6.26 -16.61 -30.28
C ALA A 13 6.35 -18.11 -29.96
N ARG A 14 6.81 -18.94 -30.90
CA ARG A 14 7.07 -20.38 -30.66
C ARG A 14 8.15 -20.62 -29.62
N GLN A 15 9.22 -19.83 -29.63
CA GLN A 15 10.29 -19.94 -28.67
C GLN A 15 9.82 -19.60 -27.25
N LEU A 16 9.01 -18.54 -27.10
CA LEU A 16 8.42 -18.15 -25.82
C LEU A 16 7.39 -19.17 -25.31
N SER A 17 6.59 -19.76 -26.20
CA SER A 17 5.60 -20.78 -25.80
C SER A 17 6.24 -22.06 -25.25
N ASN A 18 7.45 -22.38 -25.68
CA ASN A 18 8.22 -23.55 -25.24
C ASN A 18 9.09 -23.27 -24.01
N THR A 19 9.19 -22.01 -23.58
CA THR A 19 9.93 -21.65 -22.37
C THR A 19 9.09 -21.98 -21.13
N THR A 20 9.70 -22.61 -20.15
CA THR A 20 9.11 -22.76 -18.81
C THR A 20 8.71 -21.38 -18.33
N LYS A 21 7.52 -21.26 -17.72
CA LYS A 21 6.94 -19.99 -17.25
C LYS A 21 8.00 -19.03 -16.71
N THR A 22 8.30 -18.02 -17.46
CA THR A 22 9.11 -16.90 -16.99
C THR A 22 8.15 -15.92 -16.34
N PRO A 23 8.34 -15.55 -15.07
CA PRO A 23 7.55 -14.45 -14.50
C PRO A 23 7.79 -13.20 -15.35
N PRO A 24 6.78 -12.34 -15.52
CA PRO A 24 6.94 -11.11 -16.29
C PRO A 24 8.12 -10.32 -15.72
N GLN A 25 9.17 -10.17 -16.52
CA GLN A 25 10.40 -9.46 -16.15
C GLN A 25 10.23 -7.97 -16.40
N TRP A 26 9.30 -7.35 -15.69
CA TRP A 26 9.22 -5.91 -15.66
C TRP A 26 10.08 -5.38 -14.50
N ARG A 27 11.01 -4.49 -14.82
CA ARG A 27 11.97 -3.94 -13.84
C ARG A 27 11.32 -3.20 -12.66
N GLY A 28 10.09 -2.75 -12.82
CA GLY A 28 9.34 -2.06 -11.77
C GLY A 28 8.41 -2.97 -10.96
N ALA A 29 8.34 -4.27 -11.22
CA ALA A 29 7.50 -5.19 -10.46
C ALA A 29 8.10 -5.47 -9.08
N THR A 30 7.33 -5.19 -8.04
CA THR A 30 7.72 -5.39 -6.64
C THR A 30 6.78 -6.39 -5.97
N PRO A 31 7.15 -6.96 -4.82
CA PRO A 31 6.26 -7.84 -4.06
C PRO A 31 4.99 -7.14 -3.55
N ARG A 32 4.94 -5.80 -3.50
CA ARG A 32 3.80 -5.00 -3.01
C ARG A 32 3.32 -5.44 -1.62
N TRP A 33 4.27 -5.55 -0.70
CA TRP A 33 4.03 -6.04 0.66
C TRP A 33 2.98 -5.24 1.41
N LEU A 34 2.93 -3.91 1.22
CA LEU A 34 1.91 -3.07 1.82
C LEU A 34 0.49 -3.54 1.45
N VAL A 35 0.26 -3.76 0.15
CA VAL A 35 -1.05 -4.21 -0.35
C VAL A 35 -1.42 -5.60 0.16
N GLN A 36 -0.42 -6.49 0.34
CA GLN A 36 -0.64 -7.84 0.87
C GLN A 36 -0.91 -7.86 2.37
N MET A 37 -0.26 -6.99 3.13
CA MET A 37 -0.36 -6.96 4.60
C MET A 37 -1.53 -6.11 5.11
N MET A 38 -1.99 -5.16 4.30
CA MET A 38 -3.11 -4.30 4.66
C MET A 38 -4.43 -5.04 4.47
N PRO A 39 -5.35 -5.01 5.46
CA PRO A 39 -6.69 -5.56 5.29
C PRO A 39 -7.51 -4.68 4.32
N TRP A 40 -8.27 -5.32 3.45
CA TRP A 40 -9.11 -4.65 2.45
C TRP A 40 -10.59 -4.87 2.74
N THR A 41 -11.35 -3.79 2.77
CA THR A 41 -12.79 -3.78 3.03
C THR A 41 -13.55 -3.43 1.74
N PRO A 42 -14.55 -4.22 1.35
CA PRO A 42 -15.39 -3.90 0.20
C PRO A 42 -16.28 -2.69 0.51
N VAL A 43 -16.43 -1.82 -0.49
CA VAL A 43 -17.30 -0.64 -0.39
C VAL A 43 -18.36 -0.75 -1.47
N GLU A 44 -19.61 -0.72 -1.06
CA GLU A 44 -20.73 -0.63 -1.97
C GLU A 44 -20.92 0.76 -2.56
N ALA A 45 -21.39 1.38 -3.21
CA ALA A 45 -21.61 2.78 -3.60
C ALA A 45 -20.37 3.71 -3.68
N GLY A 46 -19.15 3.19 -3.62
CA GLY A 46 -17.92 3.98 -3.84
C GLY A 46 -17.55 4.98 -2.74
N VAL A 47 -18.24 4.99 -1.62
CA VAL A 47 -17.97 5.88 -0.47
C VAL A 47 -18.03 5.09 0.83
N TYR A 48 -16.97 5.17 1.61
CA TYR A 48 -16.90 4.63 2.96
C TYR A 48 -17.04 5.75 3.97
N ARG A 49 -18.00 5.64 4.89
CA ARG A 49 -18.29 6.66 5.90
C ARG A 49 -17.89 6.18 7.27
N VAL A 50 -17.17 7.01 8.00
CA VAL A 50 -16.75 6.76 9.38
C VAL A 50 -17.33 7.87 10.25
N ASN A 51 -18.15 7.48 11.22
CA ASN A 51 -18.62 8.39 12.24
C ASN A 51 -17.80 8.21 13.52
N GLN A 52 -17.43 9.29 14.17
CA GLN A 52 -16.70 9.29 15.44
C GLN A 52 -17.54 9.93 16.52
N ALA A 53 -17.42 9.40 17.74
CA ALA A 53 -17.97 10.08 18.91
C ALA A 53 -17.10 11.32 19.21
N ILE A 54 -17.76 12.48 19.37
CA ILE A 54 -17.09 13.75 19.64
C ILE A 54 -16.86 13.92 21.13
N ASP A 55 -17.85 13.53 21.93
CA ASP A 55 -17.81 13.66 23.38
C ASP A 55 -18.34 12.37 24.02
N GLU A 56 -17.57 11.80 24.92
CA GLU A 56 -17.90 10.60 25.67
C GLU A 56 -17.88 10.97 27.16
N THR A 57 -18.99 11.41 27.67
CA THR A 57 -19.13 11.70 29.11
C THR A 57 -19.70 10.48 29.82
N PHE A 58 -18.88 9.43 29.98
CA PHE A 58 -19.24 8.26 30.77
C PHE A 58 -18.56 8.32 32.14
N ALA A 59 -19.32 8.67 33.18
CA ALA A 59 -18.86 8.51 34.54
C ALA A 59 -19.20 7.10 35.05
N ALA A 60 -18.20 6.32 35.43
CA ALA A 60 -18.40 5.01 36.03
C ALA A 60 -18.14 5.12 37.53
N LYS A 61 -19.03 4.52 38.34
CA LYS A 61 -18.85 4.41 39.77
C LYS A 61 -18.56 2.97 40.18
N CYS A 62 -17.48 2.76 40.94
CA CYS A 62 -17.18 1.45 41.51
C CYS A 62 -18.00 1.20 42.75
N SER A 63 -18.61 0.01 42.87
CA SER A 63 -19.39 -0.46 44.02
C SER A 63 -20.44 0.55 44.51
N PRO A 64 -21.47 0.89 43.70
CA PRO A 64 -22.52 1.79 44.11
C PRO A 64 -23.34 1.16 45.29
N GLU A 65 -23.71 2.00 46.25
CA GLU A 65 -24.54 1.56 47.36
C GLU A 65 -26.00 1.34 46.92
N PRO A 66 -26.77 0.42 47.61
CA PRO A 66 -28.16 0.22 47.29
C PRO A 66 -28.98 1.51 47.41
N GLY A 67 -29.64 1.91 46.32
CA GLY A 67 -30.46 3.15 46.27
C GLY A 67 -29.68 4.42 45.84
N GLU A 68 -28.41 4.32 45.54
CA GLU A 68 -27.63 5.42 45.04
C GLU A 68 -27.94 5.71 43.55
N THR A 69 -27.98 7.00 43.19
CA THR A 69 -28.18 7.42 41.80
C THR A 69 -26.92 7.15 40.99
N LEU A 70 -26.99 6.30 39.97
CA LEU A 70 -25.88 6.06 39.06
C LEU A 70 -25.64 7.26 38.15
N PRO A 71 -24.37 7.54 37.79
CA PRO A 71 -24.05 8.58 36.84
C PRO A 71 -24.63 8.25 35.47
N VAL A 72 -25.20 9.27 34.83
CA VAL A 72 -25.73 9.16 33.45
C VAL A 72 -24.68 9.74 32.49
N GLY A 73 -24.27 8.94 31.55
CA GLY A 73 -23.38 9.37 30.47
C GLY A 73 -24.10 9.40 29.12
N PHE A 74 -23.60 10.16 28.21
CA PHE A 74 -24.05 10.16 26.83
C PHE A 74 -22.85 10.24 25.89
N SER A 75 -23.05 9.81 24.63
CA SER A 75 -22.09 9.97 23.56
C SER A 75 -22.74 10.80 22.46
N ASP A 76 -22.09 11.86 22.05
CA ASP A 76 -22.48 12.65 20.89
C ASP A 76 -21.62 12.28 19.69
N TYR A 77 -22.20 12.35 18.51
CA TYR A 77 -21.54 11.94 17.25
C TYR A 77 -21.30 13.14 16.36
N GLU A 78 -20.23 13.02 15.55
CA GLU A 78 -19.90 14.02 14.55
C GLU A 78 -21.08 14.22 13.56
N GLN A 79 -21.54 15.46 13.38
CA GLN A 79 -22.66 15.75 12.47
C GLN A 79 -22.27 15.58 11.00
N GLN A 80 -20.98 15.63 10.69
CA GLN A 80 -20.43 15.41 9.35
C GLN A 80 -19.40 14.27 9.40
N PRO A 81 -19.83 13.01 9.20
CA PRO A 81 -18.93 11.89 9.21
C PRO A 81 -17.87 12.00 8.12
N ARG A 82 -16.65 11.55 8.39
CA ARG A 82 -15.59 11.50 7.38
C ARG A 82 -15.99 10.57 6.24
N GLU A 83 -15.83 11.05 5.03
CA GLU A 83 -16.09 10.29 3.81
C GLU A 83 -14.80 9.98 3.08
N TYR A 84 -14.60 8.71 2.81
CA TYR A 84 -13.49 8.21 1.98
C TYR A 84 -14.04 7.76 0.64
N VAL A 85 -13.79 8.55 -0.39
CA VAL A 85 -14.24 8.27 -1.76
C VAL A 85 -13.24 7.37 -2.44
N LEU A 86 -13.71 6.33 -3.13
CA LEU A 86 -12.88 5.49 -3.97
C LEU A 86 -12.41 6.25 -5.20
N THR A 87 -11.11 6.15 -5.45
CA THR A 87 -10.47 6.75 -6.63
C THR A 87 -10.10 5.67 -7.63
N SER A 88 -10.20 5.97 -8.92
CA SER A 88 -9.81 5.04 -9.96
C SER A 88 -8.40 5.34 -10.48
N VAL A 89 -7.58 4.31 -10.55
CA VAL A 89 -6.34 4.31 -11.33
C VAL A 89 -6.64 3.65 -12.65
N THR A 90 -6.61 4.42 -13.74
CA THR A 90 -7.05 3.95 -15.06
C THR A 90 -5.94 4.09 -16.09
N THR A 91 -5.82 3.12 -16.98
CA THR A 91 -4.92 3.18 -18.13
C THR A 91 -5.56 2.52 -19.35
N THR A 92 -5.20 3.01 -20.53
CA THR A 92 -5.56 2.37 -21.80
C THR A 92 -4.34 1.70 -22.37
N ILE A 93 -4.49 0.47 -22.80
CA ILE A 93 -3.46 -0.26 -23.53
C ILE A 93 -3.94 -0.57 -24.94
N GLU A 94 -3.08 -0.34 -25.90
CA GLU A 94 -3.27 -0.75 -27.28
C GLU A 94 -2.38 -1.95 -27.57
N VAL A 95 -3.00 -3.05 -27.96
CA VAL A 95 -2.32 -4.29 -28.32
C VAL A 95 -2.32 -4.42 -29.82
N ASP A 96 -1.19 -4.13 -30.45
CA ASP A 96 -0.98 -4.30 -31.90
C ASP A 96 -0.75 -5.79 -32.19
N THR A 97 -1.80 -6.56 -32.34
CA THR A 97 -1.76 -7.93 -32.83
C THR A 97 -2.49 -8.01 -34.17
N ARG A 98 -1.86 -8.63 -35.16
CA ARG A 98 -2.56 -8.96 -36.38
C ARG A 98 -3.65 -10.00 -36.04
N ILE A 99 -4.84 -9.82 -36.57
CA ILE A 99 -5.95 -10.78 -36.36
C ILE A 99 -5.54 -12.22 -36.72
N SER A 100 -4.70 -12.37 -37.76
CA SER A 100 -4.13 -13.67 -38.12
C SER A 100 -3.22 -14.29 -37.04
N ASP A 101 -2.55 -13.47 -36.23
CA ASP A 101 -1.61 -13.93 -35.21
C ASP A 101 -2.34 -14.36 -33.93
N LEU A 102 -3.53 -13.81 -33.67
CA LEU A 102 -4.40 -14.26 -32.56
C LEU A 102 -4.80 -15.75 -32.69
N PHE A 103 -4.95 -16.24 -33.92
CA PHE A 103 -5.40 -17.62 -34.18
C PHE A 103 -4.25 -18.57 -34.55
N ARG A 104 -3.09 -18.06 -34.92
CA ARG A 104 -1.96 -18.87 -35.40
C ARG A 104 -0.74 -18.84 -34.48
N SER A 105 -0.71 -17.91 -33.56
CA SER A 105 0.43 -17.78 -32.65
C SER A 105 0.38 -18.84 -31.55
N PRO A 106 1.48 -19.54 -31.27
CA PRO A 106 1.54 -20.51 -30.19
C PRO A 106 1.53 -19.84 -28.80
N MET A 107 1.56 -18.50 -28.73
CA MET A 107 1.53 -17.70 -27.51
C MET A 107 0.46 -16.62 -27.60
N ASP A 108 -0.35 -16.51 -26.55
CA ASP A 108 -1.37 -15.46 -26.43
C ASP A 108 -0.71 -14.12 -26.04
N GLN A 109 -0.33 -13.35 -27.04
CA GLN A 109 0.31 -12.04 -26.88
C GLN A 109 -0.60 -11.01 -26.20
N VAL A 110 -1.91 -11.08 -26.42
CA VAL A 110 -2.87 -10.17 -25.80
C VAL A 110 -2.88 -10.39 -24.30
N LYS A 111 -2.97 -11.65 -23.88
CA LYS A 111 -2.95 -12.02 -22.45
C LYS A 111 -1.66 -11.57 -21.75
N GLU A 112 -0.51 -11.76 -22.40
CA GLU A 112 0.78 -11.33 -21.84
C GLU A 112 0.87 -9.81 -21.70
N GLN A 113 0.48 -9.06 -22.71
CA GLN A 113 0.50 -7.59 -22.65
C GLN A 113 -0.51 -7.05 -21.63
N LEU A 114 -1.68 -7.64 -21.53
CA LEU A 114 -2.66 -7.31 -20.49
C LEU A 114 -2.12 -7.62 -19.10
N SER A 115 -1.45 -8.76 -18.92
CA SER A 115 -0.82 -9.12 -17.63
C SER A 115 0.22 -8.09 -17.20
N LEU A 116 1.09 -7.66 -18.11
CA LEU A 116 2.08 -6.62 -17.84
C LEU A 116 1.43 -5.27 -17.49
N ALA A 117 0.35 -4.92 -18.19
CA ALA A 117 -0.38 -3.69 -17.91
C ALA A 117 -1.08 -3.74 -16.54
N VAL A 118 -1.65 -4.88 -16.15
CA VAL A 118 -2.24 -5.10 -14.84
C VAL A 118 -1.19 -4.99 -13.73
N GLU A 119 0.00 -5.58 -13.92
CA GLU A 119 1.10 -5.44 -12.96
C GLU A 119 1.51 -3.97 -12.77
N LYS A 120 1.64 -3.22 -13.86
CA LYS A 120 1.93 -1.78 -13.81
C LYS A 120 0.84 -0.99 -13.08
N LEU A 121 -0.42 -1.35 -13.28
CA LEU A 121 -1.55 -0.73 -12.61
C LEU A 121 -1.52 -0.98 -11.10
N LYS A 122 -1.20 -2.21 -10.69
CA LYS A 122 -1.05 -2.57 -9.28
C LYS A 122 0.14 -1.88 -8.60
N GLU A 123 1.26 -1.68 -9.32
CA GLU A 123 2.37 -0.86 -8.83
C GLU A 123 1.95 0.60 -8.63
N LYS A 124 1.16 1.13 -9.54
CA LYS A 124 0.60 2.48 -9.40
C LYS A 124 -0.37 2.56 -8.23
N GLN A 125 -1.18 1.51 -7.99
CA GLN A 125 -2.04 1.42 -6.82
C GLN A 125 -1.24 1.57 -5.52
N GLU A 126 -0.17 0.80 -5.34
CA GLU A 126 0.65 0.91 -4.13
C GLU A 126 1.25 2.31 -3.97
N ASN A 127 1.69 2.93 -5.07
CA ASN A 127 2.16 4.31 -5.03
C ASN A 127 1.06 5.30 -4.61
N GLU A 128 -0.15 5.17 -5.13
CA GLU A 128 -1.27 6.05 -4.75
C GLU A 128 -1.68 5.84 -3.29
N VAL A 129 -1.70 4.60 -2.80
CA VAL A 129 -1.96 4.28 -1.39
C VAL A 129 -1.01 5.04 -0.45
N ILE A 130 0.24 5.26 -0.85
CA ILE A 130 1.24 5.93 -0.02
C ILE A 130 1.23 7.45 -0.25
N ASN A 131 1.28 7.88 -1.52
CA ASN A 131 1.65 9.24 -1.91
C ASN A 131 0.48 10.11 -2.38
N ASN A 132 -0.73 9.57 -2.52
CA ASN A 132 -1.88 10.35 -2.98
C ASN A 132 -2.12 11.56 -2.05
N ARG A 133 -2.44 12.72 -2.64
CA ARG A 133 -2.61 13.98 -1.89
C ARG A 133 -3.84 13.99 -1.00
N SER A 134 -4.90 13.27 -1.37
CA SER A 134 -6.20 13.29 -0.68
C SER A 134 -6.37 12.15 0.32
N TYR A 135 -5.85 10.96 0.03
CA TYR A 135 -6.03 9.78 0.87
C TYR A 135 -4.75 8.99 1.14
N GLY A 136 -3.61 9.38 0.56
CA GLY A 136 -2.34 8.66 0.74
C GLY A 136 -1.89 8.64 2.19
N LEU A 137 -1.31 7.53 2.63
CA LEU A 137 -0.91 7.32 4.02
C LEU A 137 -0.01 8.44 4.55
N LEU A 138 0.98 8.89 3.78
CA LEU A 138 1.88 9.98 4.21
C LEU A 138 1.16 11.32 4.45
N ASN A 139 0.09 11.58 3.70
CA ASN A 139 -0.67 12.81 3.82
C ASN A 139 -1.82 12.70 4.85
N SER A 140 -2.18 11.49 5.23
CA SER A 140 -3.27 11.20 6.18
C SER A 140 -2.80 11.08 7.63
N VAL A 141 -1.48 11.22 7.89
CA VAL A 141 -0.94 11.23 9.25
C VAL A 141 -1.35 12.52 9.95
N ASP A 142 -1.95 12.38 11.13
CA ASP A 142 -2.30 13.51 11.98
C ASP A 142 -1.05 14.31 12.41
N PRO A 143 -1.10 15.64 12.52
CA PRO A 143 0.03 16.45 12.99
C PRO A 143 0.61 15.98 14.32
N ASP A 144 -0.21 15.55 15.27
CA ASP A 144 0.23 15.08 16.59
C ASP A 144 0.91 13.71 16.56
N MET A 145 0.77 12.97 15.45
CA MET A 145 1.37 11.66 15.22
C MET A 145 2.67 11.72 14.39
N ARG A 146 3.22 12.92 14.21
CA ARG A 146 4.46 13.17 13.45
C ARG A 146 5.63 13.41 14.40
N ILE A 147 6.66 12.59 14.28
CA ILE A 147 7.87 12.66 15.09
C ILE A 147 9.04 12.98 14.16
N ALA A 148 9.84 13.97 14.53
CA ALA A 148 11.07 14.28 13.82
C ALA A 148 12.22 13.38 14.30
N SER A 149 13.08 12.90 13.40
CA SER A 149 14.30 12.19 13.75
C SER A 149 15.21 13.05 14.63
N ARG A 150 15.66 12.54 15.79
CA ARG A 150 16.46 13.28 16.77
C ARG A 150 17.88 13.64 16.32
N LYS A 151 18.53 12.70 15.59
CA LYS A 151 19.94 12.82 15.20
C LYS A 151 20.19 12.66 13.70
N GLY A 152 19.12 12.63 12.91
CA GLY A 152 19.18 12.41 11.47
C GLY A 152 19.07 10.94 11.09
N PRO A 153 20.00 10.03 11.38
CA PRO A 153 19.84 8.60 11.11
C PRO A 153 18.79 7.96 12.03
N PRO A 154 18.10 6.88 11.60
CA PRO A 154 17.04 6.24 12.39
C PRO A 154 17.62 5.50 13.59
N THR A 155 17.36 5.99 14.79
CA THR A 155 17.84 5.34 16.01
C THR A 155 16.82 4.35 16.57
N PRO A 156 17.25 3.35 17.38
CA PRO A 156 16.33 2.50 18.15
C PRO A 156 15.37 3.30 19.02
N ASP A 157 15.84 4.39 19.62
CA ASP A 157 15.02 5.27 20.48
C ASP A 157 13.91 5.97 19.68
N ASP A 158 14.19 6.38 18.44
CA ASP A 158 13.18 6.99 17.56
C ASP A 158 12.09 5.97 17.18
N LEU A 159 12.48 4.69 16.98
CA LEU A 159 11.52 3.62 16.71
C LEU A 159 10.69 3.28 17.95
N ASP A 160 11.30 3.25 19.12
CA ASP A 160 10.60 3.03 20.39
C ASP A 160 9.61 4.17 20.69
N GLU A 161 9.96 5.43 20.40
CA GLU A 161 9.06 6.57 20.53
C GLU A 161 7.87 6.47 19.54
N LEU A 162 8.14 6.09 18.30
CA LEU A 162 7.08 5.88 17.33
C LEU A 162 6.11 4.76 17.76
N ILE A 163 6.64 3.67 18.37
CA ILE A 163 5.80 2.63 18.98
C ILE A 163 4.97 3.19 20.13
N ALA A 164 5.58 4.02 20.99
CA ALA A 164 4.87 4.64 22.10
C ALA A 164 3.74 5.57 21.64
N THR A 165 3.92 6.24 20.51
CA THR A 165 2.91 7.11 19.90
C THR A 165 1.74 6.30 19.32
N VAL A 166 2.02 5.19 18.61
CA VAL A 166 1.00 4.27 18.04
C VAL A 166 0.84 3.03 18.93
N TRP A 167 0.75 3.21 20.24
CA TRP A 167 0.85 2.13 21.23
C TRP A 167 -0.30 1.09 21.21
N LYS A 168 -1.46 1.47 20.68
CA LYS A 168 -2.65 0.58 20.63
C LYS A 168 -2.52 -0.47 19.54
N GLU A 169 -1.76 -1.53 19.77
CA GLU A 169 -1.59 -2.68 18.86
C GLU A 169 -1.10 -2.32 17.44
N PRO A 170 0.04 -1.65 17.26
CA PRO A 170 0.61 -1.42 15.95
C PRO A 170 0.89 -2.76 15.23
N ALA A 171 0.76 -2.78 13.91
CA ALA A 171 0.89 -4.00 13.13
C ALA A 171 2.27 -4.13 12.47
N PHE A 172 2.77 -3.09 11.82
CA PHE A 172 4.06 -3.09 11.15
C PHE A 172 4.56 -1.68 10.83
N PHE A 173 5.88 -1.58 10.66
CA PHE A 173 6.53 -0.40 10.07
C PHE A 173 6.56 -0.52 8.56
N LEU A 174 6.40 0.60 7.87
CA LEU A 174 6.56 0.71 6.43
C LEU A 174 7.65 1.72 6.12
N ALA A 175 8.67 1.32 5.35
CA ALA A 175 9.77 2.19 5.01
C ALA A 175 10.41 1.83 3.66
N HIS A 176 11.14 2.77 3.07
CA HIS A 176 11.93 2.48 1.89
C HIS A 176 13.04 1.45 2.22
N PRO A 177 13.39 0.51 1.31
CA PRO A 177 14.44 -0.49 1.56
C PRO A 177 15.78 0.11 2.03
N LYS A 178 16.18 1.27 1.50
CA LYS A 178 17.38 1.99 1.96
C LYS A 178 17.26 2.49 3.40
N THR A 179 16.06 2.88 3.82
CA THR A 179 15.79 3.31 5.20
C THR A 179 15.87 2.13 6.15
N ILE A 180 15.33 0.97 5.78
CA ILE A 180 15.45 -0.26 6.57
C ILE A 180 16.92 -0.66 6.73
N ALA A 181 17.71 -0.55 5.66
CA ALA A 181 19.16 -0.77 5.76
C ALA A 181 19.85 0.23 6.69
N ALA A 182 19.40 1.49 6.72
CA ALA A 182 19.93 2.49 7.66
C ALA A 182 19.57 2.15 9.11
N VAL A 183 18.33 1.70 9.38
CA VAL A 183 17.93 1.18 10.71
C VAL A 183 18.83 0.02 11.12
N GLY A 184 19.06 -0.96 10.24
CA GLY A 184 19.95 -2.09 10.53
C GLY A 184 21.37 -1.66 10.89
N ARG A 185 21.95 -0.70 10.14
CA ARG A 185 23.28 -0.15 10.42
C ARG A 185 23.35 0.53 11.80
N GLU A 186 22.35 1.36 12.11
CA GLU A 186 22.32 2.08 13.38
C GLU A 186 22.13 1.13 14.58
N CYS A 187 21.28 0.12 14.45
CA CYS A 187 21.12 -0.92 15.46
C CYS A 187 22.42 -1.71 15.67
N THR A 188 23.09 -2.10 14.57
CA THR A 188 24.36 -2.83 14.65
C THR A 188 25.47 -2.00 15.31
N ARG A 189 25.59 -0.70 14.99
CA ARG A 189 26.55 0.21 15.65
C ARG A 189 26.36 0.29 17.15
N ARG A 190 25.13 0.16 17.62
CA ARG A 190 24.79 0.18 19.06
C ARG A 190 24.85 -1.18 19.73
N GLY A 191 25.26 -2.23 19.00
CA GLY A 191 25.34 -3.59 19.53
C GLY A 191 23.98 -4.25 19.76
N VAL A 192 22.91 -3.75 19.14
CA VAL A 192 21.55 -4.28 19.25
C VAL A 192 21.05 -4.67 17.85
N PRO A 193 21.58 -5.74 17.24
CA PRO A 193 21.13 -6.16 15.91
C PRO A 193 19.65 -6.55 15.93
N PRO A 194 18.83 -6.05 14.99
CA PRO A 194 17.40 -6.35 14.95
C PRO A 194 17.17 -7.82 14.57
N PRO A 195 16.27 -8.53 15.25
CA PRO A 195 15.89 -9.88 14.86
C PRO A 195 15.15 -9.88 13.53
N THR A 196 14.98 -11.07 12.94
CA THR A 196 14.23 -11.28 11.71
C THR A 196 13.01 -12.14 11.95
N LEU A 197 11.96 -11.91 11.16
CA LEU A 197 10.72 -12.68 11.16
C LEU A 197 10.39 -13.10 9.73
N SER A 198 10.00 -14.35 9.54
CA SER A 198 9.54 -14.86 8.25
C SER A 198 8.04 -14.66 8.07
N ILE A 199 7.65 -13.87 7.07
CA ILE A 199 6.25 -13.61 6.71
C ILE A 199 6.10 -13.83 5.20
N PHE A 200 5.11 -14.59 4.76
CA PHE A 200 4.88 -14.93 3.34
C PHE A 200 6.11 -15.51 2.62
N GLY A 201 6.99 -16.21 3.35
CA GLY A 201 8.22 -16.77 2.80
C GLY A 201 9.38 -15.78 2.61
N ALA A 202 9.21 -14.52 2.99
CA ALA A 202 10.25 -13.51 2.99
C ALA A 202 10.74 -13.19 4.42
N GLN A 203 12.00 -12.80 4.55
CA GLN A 203 12.58 -12.40 5.82
C GLN A 203 12.50 -10.89 5.98
N PHE A 204 11.90 -10.45 7.08
CA PHE A 204 11.79 -9.04 7.46
C PHE A 204 12.60 -8.76 8.72
N LEU A 205 13.33 -7.66 8.74
CA LEU A 205 13.86 -7.14 10.00
C LEU A 205 12.70 -6.75 10.90
N THR A 206 12.85 -6.95 12.22
CA THR A 206 11.83 -6.58 13.19
C THR A 206 12.39 -5.67 14.26
N TRP A 207 11.56 -4.79 14.78
CA TRP A 207 11.86 -4.02 15.97
C TRP A 207 10.74 -4.23 16.99
N ARG A 208 11.11 -4.66 18.21
CA ARG A 208 10.15 -5.02 19.28
C ARG A 208 9.04 -5.98 18.82
N GLY A 209 9.37 -6.91 17.90
CA GLY A 209 8.41 -7.88 17.34
C GLY A 209 7.59 -7.35 16.16
N LEU A 210 7.70 -6.08 15.81
CA LEU A 210 7.01 -5.48 14.67
C LEU A 210 7.90 -5.55 13.42
N PRO A 211 7.41 -6.09 12.28
CA PRO A 211 8.19 -6.18 11.06
C PRO A 211 8.37 -4.80 10.38
N LEU A 212 9.57 -4.59 9.84
CA LEU A 212 9.88 -3.45 8.96
C LEU A 212 9.64 -3.90 7.52
N VAL A 213 8.54 -3.43 6.95
CA VAL A 213 8.06 -3.82 5.62
C VAL A 213 8.68 -2.90 4.57
N PRO A 214 9.42 -3.45 3.59
CA PRO A 214 10.02 -2.65 2.55
C PRO A 214 8.99 -2.23 1.49
N CYS A 215 8.99 -0.94 1.16
CA CYS A 215 8.23 -0.39 0.05
C CYS A 215 9.05 0.67 -0.69
N ASP A 216 9.32 0.44 -1.96
CA ASP A 216 10.10 1.35 -2.81
C ASP A 216 9.33 2.61 -3.23
N LYS A 217 8.02 2.66 -2.94
CA LYS A 217 7.15 3.83 -3.19
C LYS A 217 7.27 4.90 -2.09
N MET A 218 7.90 4.57 -0.96
CA MET A 218 8.23 5.57 0.06
C MET A 218 9.22 6.57 -0.51
N PRO A 219 8.93 7.88 -0.44
CA PRO A 219 9.76 8.90 -1.10
C PRO A 219 11.13 9.05 -0.42
N ILE A 220 12.14 9.27 -1.24
CA ILE A 220 13.46 9.72 -0.79
C ILE A 220 13.69 11.12 -1.35
N LYS A 221 13.94 12.09 -0.48
CA LYS A 221 14.26 13.47 -0.84
C LYS A 221 15.54 13.90 -0.11
N SER A 222 16.54 14.35 -0.86
CA SER A 222 17.83 14.84 -0.30
C SER A 222 18.44 13.86 0.72
N ASN A 223 18.51 12.57 0.38
CA ASN A 223 19.00 11.48 1.24
C ASN A 223 18.24 11.30 2.56
N LYS A 224 17.00 11.77 2.61
CA LYS A 224 16.07 11.57 3.71
C LYS A 224 14.83 10.84 3.25
N SER A 225 14.27 10.04 4.12
CA SER A 225 13.01 9.32 3.94
C SER A 225 12.24 9.27 5.24
N ASP A 226 11.01 8.77 5.19
CA ASP A 226 10.16 8.67 6.37
C ASP A 226 9.92 7.19 6.71
N ILE A 227 9.56 6.91 7.96
CA ILE A 227 9.13 5.59 8.43
C ILE A 227 7.71 5.73 8.96
N LEU A 228 6.77 5.01 8.38
CA LEU A 228 5.40 4.91 8.88
C LEU A 228 5.29 3.73 9.85
N LEU A 229 4.51 3.91 10.91
CA LEU A 229 4.03 2.83 11.77
C LEU A 229 2.51 2.87 11.77
N MET A 230 1.87 1.73 11.57
CA MET A 230 0.43 1.67 11.48
C MET A 230 -0.20 0.54 12.28
N ARG A 231 -1.35 0.84 12.85
CA ARG A 231 -2.33 -0.14 13.32
C ARG A 231 -3.26 -0.44 12.14
N THR A 232 -3.60 -1.71 11.92
CA THR A 232 -4.41 -2.11 10.77
C THR A 232 -5.67 -2.86 11.20
N GLY A 233 -6.70 -2.77 10.37
CA GLY A 233 -7.96 -3.50 10.54
C GLY A 233 -9.10 -2.67 11.12
N GLU A 234 -10.30 -2.95 10.62
CA GLU A 234 -11.51 -2.23 10.99
C GLU A 234 -11.86 -2.41 12.48
N ARG A 235 -11.76 -3.64 12.99
CA ARG A 235 -12.04 -3.94 14.42
C ARG A 235 -11.11 -3.20 15.39
N LYS A 236 -9.87 -2.95 14.96
CA LYS A 236 -8.88 -2.20 15.72
C LYS A 236 -8.96 -0.70 15.46
N ARG A 237 -9.93 -0.26 14.66
CA ARG A 237 -10.06 1.14 14.21
C ARG A 237 -8.76 1.67 13.60
N GLY A 238 -8.07 0.79 12.85
CA GLY A 238 -6.78 1.07 12.23
C GLY A 238 -6.90 1.56 10.79
N VAL A 239 -5.81 1.39 10.06
CA VAL A 239 -5.76 1.65 8.62
C VAL A 239 -6.38 0.47 7.87
N ILE A 240 -7.22 0.76 6.89
CA ILE A 240 -7.82 -0.22 5.98
C ILE A 240 -7.72 0.23 4.53
N GLY A 241 -7.54 -0.72 3.63
CA GLY A 241 -7.71 -0.50 2.20
C GLY A 241 -9.18 -0.63 1.81
N LEU A 242 -9.62 0.16 0.86
CA LEU A 242 -10.98 0.14 0.34
C LEU A 242 -10.98 -0.29 -1.14
N PHE A 243 -11.91 -1.14 -1.51
CA PHE A 243 -12.09 -1.61 -2.88
C PHE A 243 -13.56 -1.72 -3.28
N GLN A 244 -13.85 -1.64 -4.57
CA GLN A 244 -15.21 -1.75 -5.12
C GLN A 244 -15.38 -3.09 -5.84
N PRO A 245 -16.16 -4.03 -5.29
CA PRO A 245 -16.51 -5.27 -5.99
C PRO A 245 -17.65 -5.05 -6.99
N GLY A 246 -17.84 -6.01 -7.91
CA GLY A 246 -18.98 -6.04 -8.81
C GLY A 246 -18.94 -5.01 -9.94
N ILE A 247 -17.75 -4.50 -10.29
CA ILE A 247 -17.60 -3.57 -11.42
C ILE A 247 -17.69 -4.32 -12.76
N PRO A 248 -18.28 -3.70 -13.81
CA PRO A 248 -18.36 -4.32 -15.11
C PRO A 248 -16.97 -4.68 -15.69
N GLY A 249 -16.81 -5.91 -16.22
CA GLY A 249 -15.53 -6.40 -16.74
C GLY A 249 -14.51 -6.73 -15.67
N GLU A 250 -14.96 -7.02 -14.44
CA GLU A 250 -14.10 -7.38 -13.33
C GLU A 250 -13.35 -8.69 -13.59
N VAL A 251 -12.03 -8.68 -13.45
CA VAL A 251 -11.14 -9.86 -13.58
C VAL A 251 -10.53 -10.27 -12.23
N SER A 252 -10.45 -9.34 -11.31
CA SER A 252 -10.13 -9.57 -9.90
C SER A 252 -10.78 -8.45 -9.08
N PRO A 253 -10.93 -8.60 -7.76
CA PRO A 253 -11.61 -7.58 -6.96
C PRO A 253 -11.12 -6.18 -7.25
N SER A 254 -12.05 -5.29 -7.65
CA SER A 254 -11.83 -3.89 -8.01
C SER A 254 -11.02 -3.62 -9.29
N LEU A 255 -10.58 -4.64 -9.99
CA LEU A 255 -9.84 -4.52 -11.26
C LEU A 255 -10.74 -4.91 -12.43
N SER A 256 -10.98 -3.97 -13.33
CA SER A 256 -11.74 -4.14 -14.56
C SER A 256 -10.83 -4.11 -15.79
N VAL A 257 -11.06 -5.04 -16.71
CA VAL A 257 -10.43 -5.07 -18.03
C VAL A 257 -11.52 -5.13 -19.08
N ARG A 258 -11.63 -4.10 -19.90
CA ARG A 258 -12.68 -4.00 -20.93
C ARG A 258 -12.07 -3.77 -22.30
N MET A 259 -12.52 -4.53 -23.28
CA MET A 259 -12.23 -4.23 -24.67
C MET A 259 -13.02 -2.99 -25.10
N MET A 260 -12.33 -1.98 -25.63
CA MET A 260 -12.93 -0.74 -26.12
C MET A 260 -13.27 -0.83 -27.61
N GLY A 261 -12.53 -1.63 -28.35
CA GLY A 261 -12.73 -1.79 -29.77
C GLY A 261 -11.44 -2.15 -30.51
N ILE A 262 -11.54 -2.16 -31.84
CA ILE A 262 -10.40 -2.35 -32.73
C ILE A 262 -10.18 -1.03 -33.47
N ASN A 263 -8.95 -0.54 -33.45
CA ASN A 263 -8.60 0.69 -34.15
C ASN A 263 -8.49 0.48 -35.68
N GLN A 264 -8.33 1.57 -36.43
CA GLN A 264 -8.22 1.54 -37.90
C GLN A 264 -6.98 0.77 -38.41
N ARG A 265 -6.01 0.47 -37.53
CA ARG A 265 -4.79 -0.29 -37.83
C ARG A 265 -4.90 -1.77 -37.48
N GLY A 266 -6.08 -2.20 -36.99
CA GLY A 266 -6.32 -3.59 -36.56
C GLY A 266 -5.78 -3.90 -35.15
N GLY A 267 -5.37 -2.90 -34.39
CA GLY A 267 -4.95 -3.04 -32.99
C GLY A 267 -6.15 -3.08 -32.05
N ALA A 268 -6.17 -4.01 -31.11
CA ALA A 268 -7.20 -4.09 -30.08
C ALA A 268 -6.89 -3.15 -28.92
N GLN A 269 -7.87 -2.33 -28.53
CA GLN A 269 -7.77 -1.39 -27.43
C GLN A 269 -8.50 -1.91 -26.19
N TYR A 270 -7.82 -1.85 -25.05
CA TYR A 270 -8.37 -2.26 -23.76
C TYR A 270 -8.26 -1.12 -22.74
N LEU A 271 -9.34 -0.92 -21.99
CA LEU A 271 -9.38 -0.04 -20.83
C LEU A 271 -9.20 -0.88 -19.57
N LEU A 272 -8.19 -0.55 -18.79
CA LEU A 272 -7.92 -1.15 -17.50
C LEU A 272 -8.21 -0.10 -16.41
N SER A 273 -9.01 -0.47 -15.43
CA SER A 273 -9.36 0.40 -14.31
C SER A 273 -9.26 -0.35 -13.00
N LEU A 274 -8.62 0.27 -12.01
CA LEU A 274 -8.51 -0.25 -10.66
C LEU A 274 -9.07 0.79 -9.69
N TYR A 275 -10.03 0.40 -8.87
CA TYR A 275 -10.64 1.28 -7.87
C TYR A 275 -10.07 0.99 -6.51
N CYS A 276 -9.50 1.98 -5.86
CA CYS A 276 -8.93 1.84 -4.53
C CYS A 276 -8.93 3.16 -3.77
N SER A 277 -8.90 3.05 -2.47
CA SER A 277 -8.62 4.14 -1.54
C SER A 277 -8.06 3.57 -0.25
N VAL A 278 -7.67 4.43 0.68
CA VAL A 278 -7.26 4.05 2.03
C VAL A 278 -8.01 4.91 3.03
N ALA A 279 -8.46 4.29 4.10
CA ALA A 279 -9.08 4.98 5.22
C ALA A 279 -8.26 4.80 6.49
N VAL A 280 -8.01 5.89 7.18
CA VAL A 280 -7.44 5.93 8.53
C VAL A 280 -8.59 6.19 9.49
N LEU A 281 -9.02 5.14 10.21
CA LEU A 281 -10.27 5.18 10.97
C LEU A 281 -10.19 6.04 12.23
N THR A 282 -8.99 6.12 12.86
CA THR A 282 -8.74 7.02 13.99
C THR A 282 -7.40 7.73 13.80
N HIS A 283 -7.28 8.94 14.36
CA HIS A 283 -6.08 9.78 14.23
C HIS A 283 -4.81 9.08 14.76
N ASP A 284 -4.93 8.26 15.80
CA ASP A 284 -3.85 7.52 16.47
C ASP A 284 -3.49 6.19 15.80
N ALA A 285 -4.10 5.86 14.65
CA ALA A 285 -3.84 4.61 13.95
C ALA A 285 -2.58 4.63 13.08
N LEU A 286 -2.05 5.80 12.77
CA LEU A 286 -0.96 6.00 11.85
C LEU A 286 -0.01 7.05 12.40
N GLY A 287 1.25 6.67 12.59
CA GLY A 287 2.33 7.58 12.99
C GLY A 287 3.45 7.60 11.97
N VAL A 288 4.23 8.67 11.96
CA VAL A 288 5.37 8.82 11.07
C VAL A 288 6.60 9.37 11.80
N LEU A 289 7.74 8.75 11.53
CA LEU A 289 9.05 9.29 11.85
C LEU A 289 9.61 9.99 10.61
N GLU A 290 9.72 11.31 10.66
CA GLU A 290 10.06 12.14 9.51
C GLU A 290 11.56 12.44 9.41
N GLY A 291 12.02 12.61 8.19
CA GLY A 291 13.33 13.18 7.88
C GLY A 291 14.51 12.28 8.23
N VAL A 292 14.34 10.99 8.24
CA VAL A 292 15.37 10.00 8.55
C VAL A 292 16.48 10.00 7.50
N VAL A 293 17.70 10.27 7.91
CA VAL A 293 18.90 10.27 7.04
C VAL A 293 19.32 8.83 6.73
N ILE A 294 19.45 8.51 5.45
CA ILE A 294 19.69 7.13 4.97
C ILE A 294 21.12 6.87 4.50
N ASP A 295 21.95 7.88 4.34
CA ASP A 295 23.31 7.81 3.80
C ASP A 295 24.42 7.84 4.87
N ASN A 296 24.05 7.66 6.14
CA ASN A 296 25.03 7.56 7.22
C ASN A 296 25.71 6.18 7.21
N TYR A 297 26.80 6.07 6.45
CA TYR A 297 27.60 4.85 6.37
C TYR A 297 28.71 4.86 7.44
N HIS A 298 29.14 3.67 7.82
CA HIS A 298 30.30 3.51 8.69
C HIS A 298 31.56 3.53 7.83
N GLU A 299 32.50 4.36 8.20
CA GLU A 299 33.85 4.28 7.63
C GLU A 299 34.56 3.11 8.31
N TYR A 300 34.81 2.07 7.53
CA TYR A 300 35.67 0.97 7.96
C TYR A 300 37.12 1.38 7.79
N PRO A 301 38.00 1.09 8.77
CA PRO A 301 39.42 1.39 8.66
C PRO A 301 40.09 0.62 7.53
#